data_ff2f033809b931404d6f6e4bdfc68a57
#
_entry.id   ff2f033809b931404d6f6e4bdfc68a57
#
_cell.length_a   1.000
_cell.length_b   1.000
_cell.length_c   1.000
_cell.angle_alpha   90.00
_cell.angle_beta   90.00
_cell.angle_gamma   90.00
#
_symmetry.space_group_name_H-M   'P 1'
#
loop_
_entity.id
_entity.type
_entity.pdbx_description
1 polymer ?
#
loop_
_entity_poly.entity_id
_entity_poly.type
_entity_poly.pdbx_seq_one_letter_code
_entity_poly.pdbx_strand_id
1 'polypeptide(L)'
;NQYGFTSVMAITPAAAMPIMHETAKTLDKANIRLSVSVWAAPNGDGMPDNLARFEMPKEANADFFRFVAIKAWVDGENDCRTGFMHEPYLGKQETDPPGGLGTLVTPQPRANQLASIANRNNKISMLHCSGDAAMDICLTAYEGSVKADPSAPTLKRIEQGADEALVAAARLRALPPGADVPDDARTLLNPQ
;
A
#
# COMPACT_ATOMS: atom_id res chain seq x y z
N ASN A 1 -9.29 3.90 -23.47
CA ASN A 1 -8.55 5.00 -24.14
C ASN A 1 -9.39 6.23 -24.50
N GLN A 2 -10.72 6.11 -24.68
CA GLN A 2 -11.55 7.27 -25.02
C GLN A 2 -11.50 8.39 -23.95
N TYR A 3 -11.12 8.08 -22.70
CA TYR A 3 -10.92 9.04 -21.61
C TYR A 3 -9.45 9.44 -21.41
N GLY A 4 -8.55 9.06 -22.31
CA GLY A 4 -7.13 9.42 -22.24
C GLY A 4 -6.26 8.53 -21.35
N PHE A 5 -6.81 7.51 -20.68
CA PHE A 5 -6.01 6.58 -19.88
C PHE A 5 -5.16 5.69 -20.77
N THR A 6 -3.87 5.64 -20.52
CA THR A 6 -2.90 4.75 -21.19
C THR A 6 -2.37 3.65 -20.26
N SER A 7 -2.56 3.81 -18.97
CA SER A 7 -2.14 2.83 -17.96
C SER A 7 -3.10 2.83 -16.79
N VAL A 8 -3.35 1.66 -16.23
CA VAL A 8 -4.15 1.47 -15.01
C VAL A 8 -3.47 0.49 -14.06
N MET A 9 -3.75 0.62 -12.79
CA MET A 9 -3.39 -0.38 -11.79
C MET A 9 -4.66 -1.06 -11.28
N ALA A 10 -4.70 -2.39 -11.38
CA ALA A 10 -5.80 -3.20 -10.88
C ALA A 10 -5.41 -3.88 -9.56
N ILE A 11 -6.23 -3.70 -8.54
CA ILE A 11 -6.13 -4.45 -7.29
C ILE A 11 -6.93 -5.73 -7.46
N THR A 12 -6.25 -6.87 -7.44
CA THR A 12 -6.80 -8.17 -7.79
C THR A 12 -6.69 -9.14 -6.61
N PRO A 13 -7.79 -9.75 -6.15
CA PRO A 13 -7.71 -10.81 -5.16
C PRO A 13 -6.82 -11.97 -5.65
N ALA A 14 -6.05 -12.57 -4.76
CA ALA A 14 -5.15 -13.68 -5.10
C ALA A 14 -5.89 -14.83 -5.82
N ALA A 15 -7.15 -15.10 -5.45
CA ALA A 15 -8.00 -16.11 -6.09
C ALA A 15 -8.39 -15.78 -7.55
N ALA A 16 -8.34 -14.51 -7.95
CA ALA A 16 -8.66 -14.08 -9.32
C ALA A 16 -7.43 -14.02 -10.25
N MET A 17 -6.24 -14.25 -9.73
CA MET A 17 -5.02 -14.24 -10.55
C MET A 17 -5.03 -15.22 -11.73
N PRO A 18 -5.59 -16.45 -11.63
CA PRO A 18 -5.73 -17.32 -12.81
C PRO A 18 -6.50 -16.69 -13.97
N ILE A 19 -7.55 -15.92 -13.68
CA ILE A 19 -8.32 -15.18 -14.70
C ILE A 19 -7.44 -14.09 -15.33
N MET A 20 -6.66 -13.37 -14.52
CA MET A 20 -5.72 -12.37 -15.03
C MET A 20 -4.65 -12.97 -15.93
N HIS A 21 -4.14 -14.16 -15.58
CA HIS A 21 -3.17 -14.89 -16.41
C HIS A 21 -3.76 -15.30 -17.76
N GLU A 22 -4.96 -15.85 -17.78
CA GLU A 22 -5.62 -16.21 -19.04
C GLU A 22 -5.92 -14.97 -19.90
N THR A 23 -6.42 -13.90 -19.27
CA THR A 23 -6.64 -12.63 -19.96
C THR A 23 -5.35 -12.10 -20.58
N ALA A 24 -4.25 -12.12 -19.84
CA ALA A 24 -2.95 -11.63 -20.32
C ALA A 24 -2.40 -12.43 -21.50
N LYS A 25 -2.68 -13.75 -21.59
CA LYS A 25 -2.28 -14.59 -22.71
C LYS A 25 -3.09 -14.28 -23.99
N THR A 26 -4.36 -13.94 -23.83
CA THR A 26 -5.29 -13.80 -24.96
C THR A 26 -5.33 -12.39 -25.55
N LEU A 27 -4.81 -11.38 -24.85
CA LEU A 27 -4.77 -10.00 -25.29
C LEU A 27 -3.40 -9.66 -25.92
N ASP A 28 -3.21 -10.00 -27.18
CA ASP A 28 -1.96 -9.71 -27.91
C ASP A 28 -1.66 -8.22 -28.01
N LYS A 29 -2.70 -7.39 -28.08
CA LYS A 29 -2.60 -5.94 -28.26
C LYS A 29 -3.60 -5.24 -27.34
N ALA A 30 -3.22 -5.05 -26.10
CA ALA A 30 -3.98 -4.16 -25.22
C ALA A 30 -3.67 -2.70 -25.59
N ASN A 31 -4.71 -1.87 -25.67
CA ASN A 31 -4.54 -0.42 -25.86
C ASN A 31 -4.27 0.30 -24.53
N ILE A 32 -4.10 -0.44 -23.44
CA ILE A 32 -3.86 0.09 -22.10
C ILE A 32 -2.90 -0.83 -21.36
N ARG A 33 -1.95 -0.25 -20.65
CA ARG A 33 -1.03 -1.01 -19.78
C ARG A 33 -1.73 -1.34 -18.47
N LEU A 34 -1.66 -2.60 -18.07
CA LEU A 34 -2.25 -3.10 -16.85
C LEU A 34 -1.17 -3.55 -15.85
N SER A 35 -1.02 -2.77 -14.79
CA SER A 35 -0.22 -3.16 -13.64
C SER A 35 -1.12 -3.83 -12.61
N VAL A 36 -0.80 -5.07 -12.25
CA VAL A 36 -1.60 -5.86 -11.31
C VAL A 36 -0.97 -5.79 -9.93
N SER A 37 -1.78 -5.44 -8.94
CA SER A 37 -1.46 -5.52 -7.52
C SER A 37 -2.30 -6.64 -6.90
N VAL A 38 -1.65 -7.59 -6.24
CA VAL A 38 -2.38 -8.69 -5.58
C VAL A 38 -2.77 -8.27 -4.17
N TRP A 39 -4.07 -8.37 -3.88
CA TRP A 39 -4.58 -8.11 -2.54
C TRP A 39 -4.24 -9.25 -1.58
N ALA A 40 -3.62 -8.87 -0.46
CA ALA A 40 -3.32 -9.75 0.66
C ALA A 40 -4.43 -9.66 1.71
N ALA A 41 -5.07 -10.78 2.01
CA ALA A 41 -6.06 -10.84 3.07
C ALA A 41 -5.43 -10.57 4.46
N PRO A 42 -6.17 -9.90 5.37
CA PRO A 42 -5.66 -9.57 6.71
C PRO A 42 -5.29 -10.79 7.56
N ASN A 43 -6.02 -11.88 7.40
CA ASN A 43 -5.83 -13.15 8.12
C ASN A 43 -4.63 -13.98 7.63
N GLY A 44 -3.90 -13.52 6.63
CA GLY A 44 -2.74 -14.21 6.09
C GLY A 44 -3.03 -15.18 4.95
N ASP A 45 -4.27 -15.46 4.64
CA ASP A 45 -4.63 -16.41 3.58
C ASP A 45 -4.23 -15.88 2.20
N GLY A 46 -3.71 -16.79 1.38
CA GLY A 46 -3.45 -16.53 -0.03
C GLY A 46 -2.16 -15.77 -0.37
N MET A 47 -1.40 -15.27 0.60
CA MET A 47 -0.14 -14.56 0.33
C MET A 47 1.07 -15.42 0.75
N PRO A 48 1.69 -16.16 -0.17
CA PRO A 48 2.90 -16.96 0.10
C PRO A 48 4.14 -16.05 0.18
N ASP A 49 5.21 -16.57 0.79
CA ASP A 49 6.51 -15.90 0.80
C ASP A 49 7.13 -15.77 -0.59
N ASN A 50 6.88 -16.74 -1.46
CA ASN A 50 7.28 -16.71 -2.86
C ASN A 50 6.10 -16.31 -3.73
N LEU A 51 6.25 -15.20 -4.44
CA LEU A 51 5.21 -14.61 -5.29
C LEU A 51 5.24 -15.09 -6.74
N ALA A 52 6.09 -16.05 -7.09
CA ALA A 52 6.26 -16.53 -8.48
C ALA A 52 4.94 -16.98 -9.12
N ARG A 53 3.99 -17.51 -8.35
CA ARG A 53 2.67 -17.93 -8.85
C ARG A 53 1.79 -16.78 -9.34
N PHE A 54 2.12 -15.54 -8.98
CA PHE A 54 1.40 -14.35 -9.40
C PHE A 54 2.06 -13.64 -10.57
N GLU A 55 3.25 -14.08 -10.98
CA GLU A 55 3.90 -13.52 -12.16
C GLU A 55 3.06 -13.80 -13.42
N MET A 56 3.10 -12.85 -14.34
CA MET A 56 2.41 -13.03 -15.61
C MET A 56 3.01 -14.18 -16.42
N PRO A 57 2.19 -14.94 -17.18
CA PRO A 57 2.70 -16.00 -18.05
C PRO A 57 3.74 -15.44 -19.03
N LYS A 58 4.67 -16.30 -19.47
CA LYS A 58 5.72 -15.90 -20.43
C LYS A 58 5.16 -15.45 -21.78
N GLU A 59 3.98 -15.94 -22.11
CA GLU A 59 3.23 -15.60 -23.34
C GLU A 59 2.59 -14.22 -23.26
N ALA A 60 2.43 -13.67 -22.07
CA ALA A 60 1.87 -12.34 -21.90
C ALA A 60 2.84 -11.26 -22.38
N ASN A 61 2.30 -10.24 -23.04
CA ASN A 61 3.09 -9.09 -23.44
C ASN A 61 3.47 -8.26 -22.21
N ALA A 62 4.74 -8.33 -21.80
CA ALA A 62 5.28 -7.64 -20.62
C ALA A 62 5.23 -6.11 -20.71
N ASP A 63 5.04 -5.53 -21.89
CA ASP A 63 4.85 -4.08 -22.04
C ASP A 63 3.44 -3.65 -21.62
N PHE A 64 2.49 -4.58 -21.61
CA PHE A 64 1.10 -4.30 -21.28
C PHE A 64 0.62 -4.95 -19.99
N PHE A 65 1.20 -6.10 -19.56
CA PHE A 65 0.75 -6.83 -18.38
C PHE A 65 1.91 -7.06 -17.42
N ARG A 66 1.79 -6.58 -16.18
CA ARG A 66 2.82 -6.76 -15.13
C ARG A 66 2.20 -7.00 -13.77
N PHE A 67 2.72 -7.97 -13.04
CA PHE A 67 2.50 -8.05 -11.58
C PHE A 67 3.54 -7.18 -10.88
N VAL A 68 3.08 -6.16 -10.17
CA VAL A 68 3.98 -5.10 -9.65
C VAL A 68 3.93 -4.94 -8.14
N ALA A 69 2.84 -5.31 -7.46
CA ALA A 69 2.66 -4.94 -6.07
C ALA A 69 1.85 -5.95 -5.25
N ILE A 70 2.07 -5.92 -3.95
CA ILE A 70 1.16 -6.46 -2.93
C ILE A 70 0.38 -5.29 -2.33
N LYS A 71 -0.95 -5.40 -2.30
CA LYS A 71 -1.85 -4.45 -1.65
C LYS A 71 -2.43 -5.03 -0.37
N ALA A 72 -2.44 -4.23 0.70
CA ALA A 72 -3.22 -4.50 1.89
C ALA A 72 -3.91 -3.23 2.39
N TRP A 73 -5.00 -3.40 3.13
CA TRP A 73 -5.65 -2.34 3.88
C TRP A 73 -5.24 -2.46 5.34
N VAL A 74 -4.61 -1.42 5.89
CA VAL A 74 -4.27 -1.38 7.31
C VAL A 74 -5.49 -0.98 8.12
N ASP A 75 -6.32 -0.10 7.57
CA ASP A 75 -7.57 0.37 8.17
C ASP A 75 -8.68 0.60 7.14
N GLY A 76 -9.71 1.34 7.52
CA GLY A 76 -10.81 1.75 6.66
C GLY A 76 -10.66 3.17 6.11
N GLU A 77 -11.79 3.87 5.98
CA GLU A 77 -11.88 5.20 5.37
C GLU A 77 -12.33 6.26 6.38
N ASN A 78 -11.80 7.47 6.28
CA ASN A 78 -12.15 8.58 7.18
C ASN A 78 -13.62 9.01 7.04
N ASP A 79 -14.14 9.05 5.81
CA ASP A 79 -15.54 9.41 5.55
C ASP A 79 -16.55 8.48 6.25
N CYS A 80 -16.17 7.21 6.41
CA CYS A 80 -16.94 6.20 7.12
C CYS A 80 -16.57 6.10 8.61
N ARG A 81 -15.67 6.95 9.11
CA ARG A 81 -15.13 6.93 10.48
C ARG A 81 -14.50 5.58 10.85
N THR A 82 -13.95 4.89 9.85
CA THR A 82 -13.29 3.60 10.00
C THR A 82 -11.76 3.66 9.82
N GLY A 83 -11.20 4.83 9.48
CA GLY A 83 -9.77 5.09 9.57
C GLY A 83 -9.28 4.91 11.00
N PHE A 84 -8.18 4.17 11.21
CA PHE A 84 -7.69 3.83 12.54
C PHE A 84 -6.85 4.97 13.13
N MET A 85 -7.37 5.59 14.18
CA MET A 85 -6.89 6.81 14.78
C MET A 85 -6.26 6.56 16.15
N HIS A 86 -5.32 7.44 16.57
CA HIS A 86 -4.80 7.46 17.94
C HIS A 86 -5.85 7.97 18.94
N GLU A 87 -6.65 8.95 18.51
CA GLU A 87 -7.70 9.54 19.34
C GLU A 87 -9.07 9.27 18.72
N PRO A 88 -10.14 9.13 19.54
CA PRO A 88 -11.47 8.91 19.03
C PRO A 88 -11.95 10.04 18.12
N TYR A 89 -12.73 9.69 17.11
CA TYR A 89 -13.41 10.67 16.26
C TYR A 89 -14.29 11.63 17.07
N LEU A 90 -14.26 12.89 16.73
CA LEU A 90 -15.07 13.90 17.38
C LEU A 90 -16.57 13.65 17.12
N GLY A 91 -17.37 13.79 18.18
CA GLY A 91 -18.83 13.54 18.11
C GLY A 91 -19.13 12.05 17.87
N LYS A 92 -19.77 11.42 18.84
CA LYS A 92 -20.15 10.01 18.76
C LYS A 92 -21.29 9.80 17.74
N GLN A 93 -21.16 8.78 16.89
CA GLN A 93 -22.22 8.29 16.02
C GLN A 93 -22.58 6.83 16.38
N GLU A 94 -23.81 6.41 16.09
CA GLU A 94 -24.25 5.03 16.37
C GLU A 94 -23.49 3.98 15.54
N THR A 95 -22.99 4.40 14.38
CA THR A 95 -22.22 3.56 13.45
C THR A 95 -20.74 3.50 13.77
N ASP A 96 -20.26 4.25 14.78
CA ASP A 96 -18.83 4.24 15.12
C ASP A 96 -18.39 2.85 15.57
N PRO A 97 -17.21 2.39 15.13
CA PRO A 97 -16.58 1.19 15.68
C PRO A 97 -16.40 1.31 17.21
N PRO A 98 -16.35 0.19 17.93
CA PRO A 98 -16.13 0.21 19.38
C PRO A 98 -14.90 1.05 19.77
N GLY A 99 -15.07 1.95 20.72
CA GLY A 99 -14.03 2.88 21.17
C GLY A 99 -13.90 4.15 20.33
N GLY A 100 -14.55 4.25 19.17
CA GLY A 100 -14.52 5.43 18.31
C GLY A 100 -13.18 5.68 17.59
N LEU A 101 -12.24 4.73 17.67
CA LEU A 101 -10.89 4.83 17.10
C LEU A 101 -10.80 4.37 15.63
N GLY A 102 -11.92 4.01 15.01
CA GLY A 102 -11.93 3.39 13.69
C GLY A 102 -11.68 1.87 13.76
N THR A 103 -11.21 1.28 12.68
CA THR A 103 -11.07 -0.18 12.53
C THR A 103 -9.67 -0.54 12.06
N LEU A 104 -8.93 -1.25 12.89
CA LEU A 104 -7.66 -1.86 12.46
C LEU A 104 -7.96 -3.16 11.72
N VAL A 105 -7.62 -3.20 10.41
CA VAL A 105 -7.84 -4.35 9.52
C VAL A 105 -6.60 -5.24 9.46
N THR A 106 -5.42 -4.64 9.22
CA THR A 106 -4.15 -5.38 9.16
C THR A 106 -3.26 -4.95 10.32
N PRO A 107 -3.06 -5.79 11.35
CA PRO A 107 -2.23 -5.45 12.49
C PRO A 107 -0.74 -5.39 12.15
N GLN A 108 0.04 -4.70 12.98
CA GLN A 108 1.48 -4.44 12.77
C GLN A 108 2.30 -5.69 12.37
N PRO A 109 2.17 -6.87 13.03
CA PRO A 109 2.96 -8.04 12.63
C PRO A 109 2.68 -8.48 11.20
N ARG A 110 1.42 -8.37 10.76
CA ARG A 110 1.02 -8.72 9.39
C ARG A 110 1.49 -7.68 8.39
N ALA A 111 1.40 -6.39 8.69
CA ALA A 111 1.95 -5.32 7.85
C ALA A 111 3.46 -5.50 7.65
N ASN A 112 4.21 -5.81 8.72
CA ASN A 112 5.65 -6.09 8.67
C ASN A 112 5.96 -7.30 7.76
N GLN A 113 5.19 -8.37 7.89
CA GLN A 113 5.33 -9.56 7.06
C GLN A 113 5.12 -9.25 5.59
N LEU A 114 4.04 -8.53 5.24
CA LEU A 114 3.72 -8.19 3.86
C LEU A 114 4.76 -7.25 3.23
N ALA A 115 5.23 -6.25 3.97
CA ALA A 115 6.31 -5.38 3.53
C ALA A 115 7.61 -6.17 3.26
N SER A 116 7.94 -7.14 4.12
CA SER A 116 9.11 -8.00 3.94
C SER A 116 8.94 -8.96 2.76
N ILE A 117 7.76 -9.55 2.54
CA ILE A 117 7.47 -10.40 1.37
C ILE A 117 7.63 -9.60 0.08
N ALA A 118 7.04 -8.41 0.01
CA ALA A 118 7.17 -7.53 -1.15
C ALA A 118 8.64 -7.23 -1.43
N ASN A 119 9.40 -6.87 -0.39
CA ASN A 119 10.81 -6.55 -0.48
C ASN A 119 11.62 -7.70 -1.10
N ARG A 120 11.54 -8.89 -0.50
CA ARG A 120 12.27 -10.09 -0.97
C ARG A 120 11.93 -10.50 -2.39
N ASN A 121 10.74 -10.17 -2.89
CA ASN A 121 10.27 -10.51 -4.24
C ASN A 121 10.38 -9.33 -5.22
N ASN A 122 11.06 -8.24 -4.85
CA ASN A 122 11.19 -7.04 -5.68
C ASN A 122 9.84 -6.50 -6.18
N LYS A 123 8.87 -6.42 -5.27
CA LYS A 123 7.53 -5.88 -5.53
C LYS A 123 7.27 -4.64 -4.69
N ILE A 124 6.39 -3.78 -5.18
CA ILE A 124 5.92 -2.64 -4.42
C ILE A 124 5.08 -3.15 -3.24
N SER A 125 5.35 -2.68 -2.03
CA SER A 125 4.43 -2.81 -0.92
C SER A 125 3.48 -1.63 -0.93
N MET A 126 2.18 -1.88 -1.15
CA MET A 126 1.12 -0.89 -1.19
C MET A 126 0.23 -1.07 0.03
N LEU A 127 0.41 -0.24 1.04
CA LEU A 127 -0.42 -0.23 2.23
C LEU A 127 -1.38 0.95 2.18
N HIS A 128 -2.67 0.66 2.30
CA HIS A 128 -3.70 1.67 2.49
C HIS A 128 -3.75 2.05 3.97
N CYS A 129 -3.77 3.34 4.24
CA CYS A 129 -4.08 3.86 5.56
C CYS A 129 -4.74 5.24 5.45
N SER A 130 -5.78 5.45 6.23
CA SER A 130 -6.54 6.70 6.32
C SER A 130 -6.38 7.37 7.68
N GLY A 131 -6.14 6.59 8.73
CA GLY A 131 -5.92 7.10 10.08
C GLY A 131 -4.45 7.31 10.42
N ASP A 132 -4.18 8.19 11.38
CA ASP A 132 -2.83 8.50 11.85
C ASP A 132 -2.17 7.31 12.57
N ALA A 133 -2.93 6.52 13.33
CA ALA A 133 -2.44 5.29 13.95
C ALA A 133 -2.13 4.20 12.90
N ALA A 134 -2.91 4.12 11.82
CA ALA A 134 -2.63 3.21 10.70
C ALA A 134 -1.38 3.64 9.94
N MET A 135 -1.13 4.95 9.82
CA MET A 135 0.10 5.48 9.22
C MET A 135 1.33 5.02 9.99
N ASP A 136 1.29 5.05 11.31
CA ASP A 136 2.39 4.54 12.15
C ASP A 136 2.72 3.09 11.86
N ILE A 137 1.68 2.28 11.66
CA ILE A 137 1.83 0.87 11.29
C ILE A 137 2.51 0.74 9.93
N CYS A 138 2.09 1.52 8.92
CA CYS A 138 2.68 1.51 7.59
C CYS A 138 4.15 1.89 7.61
N LEU A 139 4.48 3.02 8.25
CA LEU A 139 5.86 3.53 8.33
C LEU A 139 6.77 2.55 9.08
N THR A 140 6.31 2.00 10.20
CA THR A 140 7.05 1.00 10.97
C THR A 140 7.34 -0.25 10.14
N ALA A 141 6.34 -0.73 9.36
CA ALA A 141 6.51 -1.88 8.49
C ALA A 141 7.53 -1.62 7.37
N TYR A 142 7.50 -0.42 6.79
CA TYR A 142 8.44 -0.03 5.73
C TYR A 142 9.85 0.14 6.25
N GLU A 143 10.03 0.84 7.35
CA GLU A 143 11.34 0.97 8.01
C GLU A 143 11.94 -0.39 8.37
N GLY A 144 11.15 -1.28 8.96
CA GLY A 144 11.58 -2.63 9.30
C GLY A 144 12.02 -3.41 8.07
N SER A 145 11.28 -3.31 6.95
CA SER A 145 11.63 -4.01 5.72
C SER A 145 12.91 -3.49 5.07
N VAL A 146 13.16 -2.18 5.13
CA VAL A 146 14.40 -1.56 4.61
C VAL A 146 15.59 -1.90 5.50
N LYS A 147 15.42 -1.87 6.82
CA LYS A 147 16.50 -2.27 7.76
C LYS A 147 16.91 -3.74 7.59
N ALA A 148 15.93 -4.62 7.31
CA ALA A 148 16.18 -6.04 7.10
C ALA A 148 16.92 -6.34 5.77
N ASP A 149 16.66 -5.57 4.73
CA ASP A 149 17.32 -5.68 3.42
C ASP A 149 17.50 -4.30 2.78
N PRO A 150 18.59 -3.58 3.13
CA PRO A 150 18.87 -2.26 2.57
C PRO A 150 19.18 -2.26 1.08
N SER A 151 19.55 -3.43 0.53
CA SER A 151 19.93 -3.56 -0.88
C SER A 151 18.74 -3.78 -1.82
N ALA A 152 17.59 -4.14 -1.28
CA ALA A 152 16.39 -4.39 -2.07
C ALA A 152 15.86 -3.09 -2.71
N PRO A 153 15.76 -3.02 -4.04
CA PRO A 153 15.32 -1.83 -4.76
C PRO A 153 13.80 -1.70 -4.68
N THR A 154 13.24 -1.51 -3.49
CA THR A 154 11.81 -1.56 -3.30
C THR A 154 11.19 -0.18 -3.19
N LEU A 155 10.18 0.03 -4.02
CA LEU A 155 9.27 1.16 -3.88
C LEU A 155 8.25 0.84 -2.78
N LYS A 156 8.08 1.78 -1.89
CA LYS A 156 7.01 1.78 -0.88
C LYS A 156 5.94 2.74 -1.34
N ARG A 157 4.68 2.36 -1.19
CA ARG A 157 3.56 3.20 -1.57
C ARG A 157 2.50 3.19 -0.47
N ILE A 158 2.14 4.35 -0.01
CA ILE A 158 0.97 4.58 0.82
C ILE A 158 -0.16 5.04 -0.10
N GLU A 159 -1.35 4.52 0.11
CA GLU A 159 -2.53 4.89 -0.66
C GLU A 159 -3.58 5.52 0.24
N GLN A 160 -4.23 6.56 -0.29
CA GLN A 160 -5.27 7.38 0.34
C GLN A 160 -4.82 8.18 1.57
N GLY A 161 -3.52 8.34 1.74
CA GLY A 161 -2.91 9.14 2.81
C GLY A 161 -2.84 10.63 2.52
N ALA A 162 -3.90 11.27 2.03
CA ALA A 162 -3.84 12.69 1.68
C ALA A 162 -3.74 13.62 2.91
N ASP A 163 -4.36 13.26 4.03
CA ASP A 163 -4.22 13.99 5.30
C ASP A 163 -2.88 13.70 5.98
N GLU A 164 -2.16 12.75 5.53
CA GLU A 164 -0.93 12.16 6.06
C GLU A 164 0.32 12.96 5.73
N ALA A 165 0.30 13.76 4.66
CA ALA A 165 1.34 14.75 4.43
C ALA A 165 1.43 15.72 5.62
N LEU A 166 0.30 16.01 6.28
CA LEU A 166 0.25 16.81 7.50
C LEU A 166 0.81 16.06 8.72
N VAL A 167 0.52 14.75 8.83
CA VAL A 167 1.05 13.91 9.92
C VAL A 167 2.54 13.64 9.73
N ALA A 168 2.98 13.33 8.52
CA ALA A 168 4.40 13.22 8.21
C ALA A 168 5.14 14.54 8.46
N ALA A 169 4.55 15.67 8.08
CA ALA A 169 5.08 16.99 8.37
C ALA A 169 5.13 17.30 9.88
N ALA A 170 4.12 16.87 10.64
CA ALA A 170 4.11 17.03 12.09
C ALA A 170 5.20 16.18 12.78
N ARG A 171 5.45 14.97 12.28
CA ARG A 171 6.53 14.09 12.78
C ARG A 171 7.91 14.62 12.44
N LEU A 172 8.10 15.09 11.21
CA LEU A 172 9.36 15.73 10.80
C LEU A 172 9.64 16.97 11.65
N ARG A 173 8.61 17.72 12.06
CA ARG A 173 8.75 18.83 13.02
C ARG A 173 9.11 18.39 14.44
N ALA A 174 8.76 17.18 14.83
CA ALA A 174 9.08 16.60 16.14
C ALA A 174 10.47 15.94 16.18
N LEU A 175 11.18 15.84 15.06
CA LEU A 175 12.54 15.33 15.03
C LEU A 175 13.49 16.25 15.80
N PRO A 176 14.48 15.68 16.52
CA PRO A 176 15.47 16.49 17.22
C PRO A 176 16.27 17.36 16.23
N PRO A 177 16.74 18.55 16.66
CA PRO A 177 17.58 19.39 15.85
C PRO A 177 18.81 18.63 15.33
N GLY A 178 19.04 18.64 14.02
CA GLY A 178 20.16 17.95 13.38
C GLY A 178 19.85 16.54 12.87
N ALA A 179 18.59 16.07 12.96
CA ALA A 179 18.17 14.87 12.26
C ALA A 179 18.30 15.05 10.73
N ASP A 180 18.82 14.03 10.05
CA ASP A 180 18.98 14.05 8.60
C ASP A 180 17.60 13.86 7.94
N VAL A 181 17.07 14.96 7.40
CA VAL A 181 15.77 14.98 6.72
C VAL A 181 16.04 15.23 5.24
N PRO A 182 15.58 14.34 4.33
CA PRO A 182 15.72 14.55 2.89
C PRO A 182 15.17 15.90 2.43
N ASP A 183 15.82 16.53 1.44
CA ASP A 183 15.47 17.89 0.99
C ASP A 183 14.06 18.00 0.41
N ASP A 184 13.54 16.94 -0.20
CA ASP A 184 12.16 16.85 -0.68
C ASP A 184 11.14 16.88 0.46
N ALA A 185 11.46 16.27 1.61
CA ALA A 185 10.61 16.35 2.80
C ALA A 185 10.65 17.72 3.48
N ARG A 186 11.74 18.49 3.34
CA ARG A 186 11.85 19.86 3.86
C ARG A 186 10.93 20.85 3.13
N THR A 187 10.67 20.61 1.83
CA THR A 187 9.79 21.44 1.01
C THR A 187 8.33 21.36 1.46
N LEU A 188 7.91 20.20 2.00
CA LEU A 188 6.58 20.02 2.57
C LEU A 188 6.37 20.76 3.91
N LEU A 189 7.47 21.11 4.61
CA LEU A 189 7.44 21.81 5.90
C LEU A 189 7.36 23.33 5.76
N ASN A 190 7.68 23.89 4.58
CA ASN A 190 7.67 25.33 4.28
C ASN A 190 7.00 25.58 2.92
N PRO A 191 5.69 25.46 2.80
CA PRO A 191 5.00 25.95 1.62
C PRO A 191 5.14 27.46 1.57
N GLN A 192 5.85 27.98 0.54
CA GLN A 192 5.89 29.41 0.22
C GLN A 192 4.56 29.85 -0.33
#